data_72aab4d1f1370519367a8fbe6edccdad
#
_entry.id   72aab4d1f1370519367a8fbe6edccdad
#
_cell.length_a   1.000
_cell.length_b   1.000
_cell.length_c   1.000
_cell.angle_alpha   90.00
_cell.angle_beta   90.00
_cell.angle_gamma   90.00
#
_symmetry.space_group_name_H-M   'P 1'
#
loop_
_entity.id
_entity.type
_entity.pdbx_description
1 polymer ?
#
loop_
_entity_poly.entity_id
_entity_poly.type
_entity_poly.pdbx_seq_one_letter_code
_entity_poly.pdbx_strand_id
1 'polypeptide(L)'
;GFPFGVYSYGSALGPGFLGTPIMIGVLWWVLIRSFYDLTGFRFNHVWIRSILTGLAMLAMDILIEPVAIELTFWQWEAVAVPFENYLAWFVLSTLFARLTASGDARNPLSIWVIVVLSVFFFVLGSLYAMQ
;
A
#
# COMPACT_ATOMS: atom_id res chain seq x y z
N GLY A 1 -3.69 -7.78 14.65
CA GLY A 1 -2.56 -7.88 15.55
C GLY A 1 -1.41 -6.92 15.22
N PHE A 2 -0.40 -7.02 16.04
CA PHE A 2 0.83 -6.24 15.83
C PHE A 2 1.43 -6.51 14.43
N PRO A 3 1.91 -5.46 13.71
CA PRO A 3 1.98 -4.05 14.08
C PRO A 3 0.79 -3.18 13.62
N PHE A 4 -0.21 -3.75 12.93
CA PHE A 4 -1.25 -2.99 12.23
C PHE A 4 -2.49 -2.68 13.07
N GLY A 5 -2.69 -3.35 14.20
CA GLY A 5 -3.93 -3.34 14.97
C GLY A 5 -4.71 -4.66 14.81
N VAL A 6 -5.93 -4.74 15.34
CA VAL A 6 -6.73 -5.97 15.28
C VAL A 6 -7.75 -5.86 14.16
N TYR A 7 -7.63 -6.77 13.20
CA TYR A 7 -8.49 -6.86 12.01
C TYR A 7 -8.60 -8.31 11.55
N SER A 8 -9.58 -8.58 10.71
CA SER A 8 -9.76 -9.87 10.04
C SER A 8 -9.87 -9.67 8.53
N TYR A 9 -9.30 -10.59 7.76
CA TYR A 9 -9.47 -10.63 6.30
C TYR A 9 -10.75 -11.34 5.91
N GLY A 10 -11.44 -10.81 4.90
CA GLY A 10 -12.52 -11.51 4.22
C GLY A 10 -12.01 -12.56 3.22
N SER A 11 -12.92 -13.34 2.67
CA SER A 11 -12.60 -14.38 1.68
C SER A 11 -12.32 -13.84 0.27
N ALA A 12 -12.65 -12.59 0.00
CA ALA A 12 -12.58 -11.98 -1.33
C ALA A 12 -11.15 -11.90 -1.92
N LEU A 13 -10.12 -11.86 -1.06
CA LEU A 13 -8.72 -11.79 -1.47
C LEU A 13 -8.08 -13.16 -1.78
N GLY A 14 -8.86 -14.23 -1.77
CA GLY A 14 -8.41 -15.58 -2.11
C GLY A 14 -7.53 -16.23 -1.05
N PRO A 15 -6.67 -17.21 -1.45
CA PRO A 15 -5.90 -17.99 -0.51
C PRO A 15 -4.85 -17.15 0.23
N GLY A 16 -4.62 -17.52 1.50
CA GLY A 16 -3.66 -16.85 2.37
C GLY A 16 -2.54 -17.78 2.86
N PHE A 17 -1.48 -17.15 3.35
CA PHE A 17 -0.37 -17.81 4.03
C PHE A 17 -0.17 -17.14 5.40
N LEU A 18 -0.10 -17.93 6.46
CA LEU A 18 -0.01 -17.45 7.85
C LEU A 18 -1.10 -16.41 8.22
N GLY A 19 -2.31 -16.60 7.71
CA GLY A 19 -3.44 -15.71 7.99
C GLY A 19 -3.50 -14.44 7.15
N THR A 20 -2.54 -14.20 6.22
CA THR A 20 -2.53 -13.04 5.34
C THR A 20 -2.77 -13.47 3.89
N PRO A 21 -3.73 -12.89 3.15
CA PRO A 21 -3.93 -13.19 1.74
C PRO A 21 -2.67 -12.89 0.91
N ILE A 22 -2.30 -13.83 0.03
CA ILE A 22 -1.11 -13.69 -0.83
C ILE A 22 -1.19 -12.42 -1.69
N MET A 23 -2.39 -12.06 -2.13
CA MET A 23 -2.63 -10.85 -2.94
C MET A 23 -2.21 -9.56 -2.24
N ILE A 24 -2.30 -9.49 -0.91
CA ILE A 24 -1.79 -8.34 -0.14
C ILE A 24 -0.27 -8.21 -0.31
N GLY A 25 0.47 -9.31 -0.20
CA GLY A 25 1.91 -9.30 -0.41
C GLY A 25 2.30 -8.89 -1.84
N VAL A 26 1.56 -9.39 -2.84
CA VAL A 26 1.77 -9.02 -4.26
C VAL A 26 1.49 -7.52 -4.46
N LEU A 27 0.38 -7.02 -3.95
CA LEU A 27 0.03 -5.60 -4.04
C LEU A 27 1.10 -4.71 -3.40
N TRP A 28 1.54 -5.07 -2.19
CA TRP A 28 2.60 -4.35 -1.48
C TRP A 28 3.90 -4.31 -2.30
N TRP A 29 4.31 -5.46 -2.85
CA TRP A 29 5.54 -5.53 -3.64
C TRP A 29 5.45 -4.66 -4.90
N VAL A 30 4.33 -4.75 -5.64
CA VAL A 30 4.09 -3.96 -6.86
C VAL A 30 4.10 -2.45 -6.54
N LEU A 31 3.39 -2.02 -5.49
CA LEU A 31 3.30 -0.62 -5.11
C LEU A 31 4.65 -0.07 -4.63
N ILE A 32 5.33 -0.78 -3.71
CA ILE A 32 6.65 -0.36 -3.21
C ILE A 32 7.64 -0.23 -4.36
N ARG A 33 7.68 -1.22 -5.27
CA ARG A 33 8.57 -1.17 -6.42
C ARG A 33 8.24 -0.01 -7.33
N SER A 34 6.96 0.21 -7.63
CA SER A 34 6.51 1.30 -8.51
C SER A 34 6.81 2.67 -7.93
N PHE A 35 6.54 2.90 -6.64
CA PHE A 35 6.87 4.16 -5.98
C PHE A 35 8.37 4.39 -5.87
N TYR A 36 9.15 3.34 -5.59
CA TYR A 36 10.60 3.44 -5.53
C TYR A 36 11.20 3.80 -6.91
N ASP A 37 10.68 3.26 -7.99
CA ASP A 37 11.08 3.62 -9.35
C ASP A 37 10.71 5.07 -9.67
N LEU A 38 9.49 5.49 -9.31
CA LEU A 38 9.01 6.87 -9.52
C LEU A 38 9.91 7.89 -8.81
N THR A 39 10.24 7.66 -7.54
CA THR A 39 11.12 8.55 -6.78
C THR A 39 12.52 8.62 -7.38
N GLY A 40 12.96 7.56 -8.06
CA GLY A 40 14.24 7.49 -8.75
C GLY A 40 14.40 8.45 -9.92
N PHE A 41 13.32 8.93 -10.53
CA PHE A 41 13.41 9.95 -11.59
C PHE A 41 13.87 11.31 -11.08
N ARG A 42 13.73 11.59 -9.78
CA ARG A 42 14.06 12.88 -9.18
C ARG A 42 15.20 12.81 -8.16
N PHE A 43 15.35 11.68 -7.49
CA PHE A 43 16.27 11.52 -6.36
C PHE A 43 17.20 10.31 -6.58
N ASN A 44 18.49 10.47 -6.27
CA ASN A 44 19.48 9.39 -6.38
C ASN A 44 19.81 8.76 -5.01
N HIS A 45 19.54 9.47 -3.91
CA HIS A 45 19.89 9.00 -2.57
C HIS A 45 18.90 7.92 -2.10
N VAL A 46 19.40 6.73 -1.80
CA VAL A 46 18.60 5.55 -1.45
C VAL A 46 17.62 5.81 -0.30
N TRP A 47 18.07 6.43 0.79
CA TRP A 47 17.21 6.70 1.94
C TRP A 47 16.10 7.71 1.63
N ILE A 48 16.39 8.74 0.84
CA ILE A 48 15.36 9.71 0.42
C ILE A 48 14.30 8.99 -0.40
N ARG A 49 14.70 8.16 -1.36
CA ARG A 49 13.77 7.35 -2.17
C ARG A 49 12.94 6.42 -1.30
N SER A 50 13.54 5.73 -0.33
CA SER A 50 12.84 4.79 0.56
C SER A 50 11.82 5.50 1.44
N ILE A 51 12.17 6.65 2.03
CA ILE A 51 11.26 7.44 2.86
C ILE A 51 10.09 7.98 2.02
N LEU A 52 10.37 8.51 0.83
CA LEU A 52 9.31 8.98 -0.06
C LEU A 52 8.40 7.85 -0.54
N THR A 53 8.96 6.65 -0.76
CA THR A 53 8.17 5.45 -1.03
C THR A 53 7.26 5.10 0.14
N GLY A 54 7.76 5.14 1.36
CA GLY A 54 6.97 4.91 2.57
C GLY A 54 5.82 5.91 2.72
N LEU A 55 6.07 7.20 2.47
CA LEU A 55 5.03 8.24 2.48
C LEU A 55 3.98 8.01 1.38
N ALA A 56 4.40 7.61 0.19
CA ALA A 56 3.50 7.31 -0.91
C ALA A 56 2.64 6.05 -0.62
N MET A 57 3.23 5.05 0.02
CA MET A 57 2.51 3.85 0.47
C MET A 57 1.46 4.18 1.54
N LEU A 58 1.79 5.06 2.49
CA LEU A 58 0.82 5.56 3.47
C LEU A 58 -0.33 6.30 2.78
N ALA A 59 -0.05 7.16 1.81
CA ALA A 59 -1.08 7.86 1.05
C ALA A 59 -1.97 6.88 0.25
N MET A 60 -1.36 5.82 -0.30
CA MET A 60 -2.09 4.78 -1.01
C MET A 60 -2.99 3.97 -0.06
N ASP A 61 -2.53 3.64 1.16
CA ASP A 61 -3.33 2.97 2.19
C ASP A 61 -4.60 3.78 2.48
N ILE A 62 -4.48 5.09 2.69
CA ILE A 62 -5.63 5.99 2.91
C ILE A 62 -6.64 5.93 1.75
N LEU A 63 -6.17 5.78 0.51
CA LEU A 63 -7.05 5.63 -0.65
C LEU A 63 -7.69 4.25 -0.75
N ILE A 64 -6.96 3.21 -0.38
CA ILE A 64 -7.43 1.81 -0.43
C ILE A 64 -8.45 1.53 0.66
N GLU A 65 -8.25 2.09 1.85
CA GLU A 65 -8.98 1.74 3.06
C GLU A 65 -10.51 1.77 2.92
N PRO A 66 -11.15 2.85 2.44
CA PRO A 66 -12.62 2.89 2.32
C PRO A 66 -13.15 1.84 1.34
N VAL A 67 -12.42 1.57 0.26
CA VAL A 67 -12.80 0.56 -0.73
C VAL A 67 -12.62 -0.85 -0.18
N ALA A 68 -11.54 -1.08 0.56
CA ALA A 68 -11.25 -2.38 1.13
C ALA A 68 -12.25 -2.79 2.21
N ILE A 69 -12.68 -1.85 3.04
CA ILE A 69 -13.73 -2.08 4.04
C ILE A 69 -15.07 -2.39 3.35
N GLU A 70 -15.46 -1.60 2.36
CA GLU A 70 -16.73 -1.78 1.63
C GLU A 70 -16.77 -3.11 0.86
N LEU A 71 -15.67 -3.49 0.22
CA LEU A 71 -15.54 -4.77 -0.47
C LEU A 71 -15.22 -5.95 0.46
N THR A 72 -15.24 -5.74 1.76
CA THR A 72 -14.94 -6.77 2.77
C THR A 72 -13.58 -7.46 2.57
N PHE A 73 -12.58 -6.74 2.07
CA PHE A 73 -11.21 -7.25 1.95
C PHE A 73 -10.62 -7.48 3.34
N TRP A 74 -10.86 -6.52 4.25
CA TRP A 74 -10.61 -6.64 5.68
C TRP A 74 -11.60 -5.80 6.49
N GLN A 75 -11.71 -6.11 7.75
CA GLN A 75 -12.55 -5.37 8.69
C GLN A 75 -11.79 -5.16 9.99
N TRP A 76 -11.87 -3.96 10.52
CA TRP A 76 -11.27 -3.59 11.80
C TRP A 76 -12.21 -3.95 12.95
N GLU A 77 -11.65 -4.40 14.08
CA GLU A 77 -12.45 -4.55 15.30
C GLU A 77 -12.81 -3.18 15.91
N ALA A 78 -11.93 -2.19 15.73
CA ALA A 78 -12.20 -0.81 16.13
C ALA A 78 -13.12 -0.11 15.12
N VAL A 79 -13.88 0.90 15.59
CA VAL A 79 -14.77 1.72 14.74
C VAL A 79 -13.98 2.52 13.70
N ALA A 80 -12.75 2.88 14.03
CA ALA A 80 -11.86 3.61 13.12
C ALA A 80 -10.57 2.82 12.89
N VAL A 81 -9.94 3.10 11.74
CA VAL A 81 -8.62 2.52 11.42
C VAL A 81 -7.62 2.95 12.48
N PRO A 82 -6.92 2.03 13.14
CA PRO A 82 -5.95 2.36 14.17
C PRO A 82 -4.77 3.15 13.61
N PHE A 83 -4.26 4.10 14.40
CA PHE A 83 -3.08 4.88 14.01
C PHE A 83 -1.86 3.98 13.76
N GLU A 84 -1.74 2.88 14.48
CA GLU A 84 -0.71 1.87 14.31
C GLU A 84 -0.66 1.31 12.89
N ASN A 85 -1.81 1.18 12.21
CA ASN A 85 -1.86 0.76 10.81
C ASN A 85 -1.08 1.73 9.92
N TYR A 86 -1.37 3.02 10.01
CA TYR A 86 -0.71 4.05 9.20
C TYR A 86 0.79 4.11 9.47
N LEU A 87 1.18 3.99 10.74
CA LEU A 87 2.59 3.93 11.11
C LEU A 87 3.28 2.68 10.55
N ALA A 88 2.61 1.54 10.62
CA ALA A 88 3.12 0.28 10.09
C ALA A 88 3.30 0.35 8.56
N TRP A 89 2.33 0.89 7.83
CA TRP A 89 2.43 1.10 6.39
C TRP A 89 3.65 1.96 6.04
N PHE A 90 3.84 3.09 6.72
CA PHE A 90 4.99 3.96 6.50
C PHE A 90 6.33 3.28 6.82
N VAL A 91 6.47 2.73 8.02
CA VAL A 91 7.74 2.16 8.50
C VAL A 91 8.13 0.93 7.70
N LEU A 92 7.22 -0.04 7.56
CA LEU A 92 7.51 -1.28 6.85
C LEU A 92 7.78 -1.03 5.36
N SER A 93 7.01 -0.17 4.71
CA SER A 93 7.26 0.16 3.30
C SER A 93 8.59 0.88 3.09
N THR A 94 8.97 1.77 4.00
CA THR A 94 10.30 2.41 3.96
C THR A 94 11.42 1.37 4.09
N LEU A 95 11.30 0.44 5.03
CA LEU A 95 12.28 -0.63 5.24
C LEU A 95 12.33 -1.58 4.06
N PHE A 96 11.20 -2.04 3.55
CA PHE A 96 11.16 -2.91 2.36
C PHE A 96 11.71 -2.22 1.12
N ALA A 97 11.38 -0.94 0.90
CA ALA A 97 11.95 -0.17 -0.19
C ALA A 97 13.47 -0.07 -0.06
N ARG A 98 14.00 0.10 1.16
CA ARG A 98 15.44 0.16 1.45
C ARG A 98 16.13 -1.19 1.22
N LEU A 99 15.52 -2.28 1.66
CA LEU A 99 16.07 -3.64 1.54
C LEU A 99 16.04 -4.16 0.10
N THR A 100 15.01 -3.79 -0.67
CA THR A 100 14.83 -4.20 -2.07
C THR A 100 15.41 -3.21 -3.07
N ALA A 101 16.07 -2.15 -2.60
CA ALA A 101 16.73 -1.16 -3.43
C ALA A 101 17.86 -1.81 -4.24
N SER A 102 17.57 -2.22 -5.46
CA SER A 102 18.52 -2.81 -6.40
C SER A 102 18.72 -1.90 -7.60
N GLY A 103 19.93 -1.37 -7.73
CA GLY A 103 20.36 -0.64 -8.91
C GLY A 103 19.60 0.66 -9.24
N ASP A 104 19.99 1.28 -10.33
CA ASP A 104 19.40 2.50 -10.88
C ASP A 104 18.23 2.25 -11.86
N ALA A 105 17.68 1.04 -11.86
CA ALA A 105 16.59 0.68 -12.75
C ALA A 105 15.36 1.56 -12.45
N ARG A 106 15.01 2.37 -13.43
CA ARG A 106 13.83 3.25 -13.40
C ARG A 106 12.87 2.74 -14.45
N ASN A 107 11.82 2.07 -14.02
CA ASN A 107 10.83 1.55 -14.94
C ASN A 107 9.73 2.60 -15.20
N PRO A 108 9.59 3.12 -16.43
CA PRO A 108 8.55 4.11 -16.74
C PRO A 108 7.13 3.54 -16.63
N LEU A 109 6.95 2.23 -16.74
CA LEU A 109 5.64 1.60 -16.55
C LEU A 109 5.13 1.74 -15.12
N SER A 110 6.01 1.95 -14.15
CA SER A 110 5.66 2.19 -12.74
C SER A 110 4.74 3.40 -12.58
N ILE A 111 4.87 4.43 -13.43
CA ILE A 111 3.98 5.60 -13.43
C ILE A 111 2.54 5.17 -13.74
N TRP A 112 2.37 4.33 -14.76
CA TRP A 112 1.03 3.87 -15.16
C TRP A 112 0.39 2.97 -14.11
N VAL A 113 1.15 2.10 -13.46
CA VAL A 113 0.67 1.28 -12.34
C VAL A 113 0.11 2.17 -11.23
N ILE A 114 0.86 3.19 -10.82
CA ILE A 114 0.45 4.13 -9.76
C ILE A 114 -0.79 4.92 -10.20
N VAL A 115 -0.80 5.47 -11.40
CA VAL A 115 -1.94 6.26 -11.92
C VAL A 115 -3.20 5.41 -11.96
N VAL A 116 -3.13 4.21 -12.55
CA VAL A 116 -4.30 3.32 -12.68
C VAL A 116 -4.84 2.94 -11.31
N LEU A 117 -3.98 2.50 -10.37
CA LEU A 117 -4.43 2.10 -9.04
C LEU A 117 -4.96 3.29 -8.23
N SER A 118 -4.30 4.46 -8.29
CA SER A 118 -4.77 5.66 -7.59
C SER A 118 -6.11 6.13 -8.11
N VAL A 119 -6.30 6.18 -9.43
CA VAL A 119 -7.58 6.56 -10.03
C VAL A 119 -8.68 5.55 -9.69
N PHE A 120 -8.36 4.25 -9.77
CA PHE A 120 -9.31 3.18 -9.44
C PHE A 120 -9.82 3.31 -7.99
N PHE A 121 -8.92 3.40 -7.02
CA PHE A 121 -9.32 3.50 -5.61
C PHE A 121 -9.96 4.85 -5.28
N PHE A 122 -9.50 5.93 -5.88
CA PHE A 122 -10.13 7.25 -5.69
C PHE A 122 -11.56 7.29 -6.20
N VAL A 123 -11.81 6.78 -7.42
CA VAL A 123 -13.16 6.77 -8.01
C VAL A 123 -14.08 5.86 -7.22
N LEU A 124 -13.66 4.64 -6.90
CA LEU A 124 -14.49 3.73 -6.10
C LEU A 124 -14.75 4.27 -4.70
N GLY A 125 -13.74 4.78 -4.01
CA GLY A 125 -13.90 5.38 -2.68
C GLY A 125 -14.87 6.56 -2.72
N SER A 126 -14.81 7.41 -3.75
CA SER A 126 -15.75 8.52 -3.93
C SER A 126 -17.18 8.04 -4.17
N LEU A 127 -17.36 6.98 -4.96
CA LEU A 127 -18.69 6.41 -5.20
C LEU A 127 -19.31 5.82 -3.93
N TYR A 128 -18.53 5.14 -3.10
CA TYR A 128 -19.01 4.60 -1.83
C TYR A 128 -19.31 5.69 -0.80
N ALA A 129 -18.54 6.77 -0.78
CA ALA A 129 -18.79 7.89 0.12
C ALA A 129 -20.10 8.67 -0.20
N MET A 130 -20.68 8.45 -1.36
CA MET A 130 -21.92 9.10 -1.81
C MET A 130 -23.19 8.27 -1.53
N GLN A 131 -23.08 7.05 -1.03
CA GLN A 131 -24.17 6.14 -0.67
C GLN A 131 -24.55 6.26 0.79
#